data_0a157c6c436b62b27840a54a978053d6
#
_entry.id   0a157c6c436b62b27840a54a978053d6
#
_cell.length_a   1.000
_cell.length_b   1.000
_cell.length_c   1.000
_cell.angle_alpha   90.00
_cell.angle_beta   90.00
_cell.angle_gamma   90.00
#
_symmetry.space_group_name_H-M   'P 1'
#
loop_
_entity.id
_entity.type
_entity.pdbx_description
1 polymer ?
#
loop_
_entity_poly.entity_id
_entity_poly.type
_entity_poly.pdbx_seq_one_letter_code
_entity_poly.pdbx_strand_id
1 'polypeptide(L)'
;MIDVLKPGLLSTVQDRGRHGQQYVGVVPGGAMDTVAMEIANGLVGNRAGEAALEITVLGPDLIFDSEALIAVCGGRFDATVDGHPLPWDRPVLLPRTARLRFRQSTLGSRAYLAVAGGIVTPPVLGSRSTYLPAKFGGYYGRALVAGDRLPLLRDVAELSRLRYRQLKHRKEVNGLRSVGWSAPALTLPEREPVVVHALEGRHHDLFDAASRRAFFEATWKVSPESNRMGFRFVGPVLSREQPGDLLSEPACRGTVQVPAGGAPIALMADHQSTGGYPKIAEVAGADVPRLAQLPPGGTVQFARCTLEQARELRRVLRHRIDTSLRALSWSYAA
;
A
#
# COMPACT_ATOMS: atom_id res chain seq x y z
N MET A 1 -4.41 9.70 21.34
CA MET A 1 -3.73 10.34 20.17
C MET A 1 -2.40 9.61 19.92
N ILE A 2 -1.79 9.82 18.76
CA ILE A 2 -0.44 9.34 18.47
C ILE A 2 0.45 10.57 18.29
N ASP A 3 1.46 10.71 19.12
CA ASP A 3 2.47 11.76 19.02
C ASP A 3 3.62 11.28 18.13
N VAL A 4 4.01 12.07 17.13
CA VAL A 4 5.08 11.75 16.17
C VAL A 4 6.39 12.33 16.67
N LEU A 5 7.30 11.50 17.17
CA LEU A 5 8.63 11.92 17.61
C LEU A 5 9.57 12.09 16.40
N LYS A 6 9.50 11.16 15.45
CA LYS A 6 10.22 11.18 14.17
C LYS A 6 9.27 10.70 13.08
N PRO A 7 9.21 11.35 11.92
CA PRO A 7 8.23 11.01 10.88
C PRO A 7 8.64 9.82 10.00
N GLY A 8 9.90 9.38 10.04
CA GLY A 8 10.47 8.49 9.03
C GLY A 8 10.76 9.20 7.71
N LEU A 9 11.00 8.42 6.65
CA LEU A 9 11.27 8.96 5.31
C LEU A 9 10.01 9.55 4.68
N LEU A 10 8.91 8.77 4.69
CA LEU A 10 7.62 9.18 4.17
C LEU A 10 6.52 8.39 4.91
N SER A 11 5.82 9.07 5.80
CA SER A 11 4.65 8.55 6.51
C SER A 11 3.45 9.43 6.21
N THR A 12 2.37 8.84 5.70
CA THR A 12 1.15 9.57 5.31
C THR A 12 -0.10 8.83 5.76
N VAL A 13 -1.16 9.59 6.10
CA VAL A 13 -2.47 9.01 6.36
C VAL A 13 -3.10 8.61 5.02
N GLN A 14 -3.51 7.35 4.90
CA GLN A 14 -4.10 6.80 3.68
C GLN A 14 -5.33 5.95 4.02
N ASP A 15 -6.33 5.99 3.13
CA ASP A 15 -7.48 5.11 3.12
C ASP A 15 -7.63 4.43 1.75
N ARG A 16 -8.84 4.07 1.33
CA ARG A 16 -9.08 3.49 0.00
C ARG A 16 -8.98 4.50 -1.15
N GLY A 17 -8.84 5.79 -0.85
CA GLY A 17 -8.81 6.87 -1.84
C GLY A 17 -10.19 7.44 -2.17
N ARG A 18 -10.19 8.50 -2.99
CA ARG A 18 -11.36 9.27 -3.43
C ARG A 18 -11.77 8.89 -4.85
N HIS A 19 -12.75 8.02 -4.95
CA HIS A 19 -13.23 7.54 -6.24
C HIS A 19 -14.38 8.41 -6.79
N GLY A 20 -14.56 8.40 -8.12
CA GLY A 20 -15.66 9.09 -8.79
C GLY A 20 -15.41 10.56 -9.12
N GLN A 21 -14.19 11.07 -8.90
CA GLN A 21 -13.83 12.47 -9.14
C GLN A 21 -12.79 12.64 -10.28
N GLN A 22 -12.43 11.57 -10.97
CA GLN A 22 -11.41 11.61 -12.03
C GLN A 22 -11.81 12.47 -13.22
N TYR A 23 -13.12 12.61 -13.49
CA TYR A 23 -13.65 13.43 -14.59
C TYR A 23 -13.37 14.94 -14.41
N VAL A 24 -13.13 15.40 -13.19
CA VAL A 24 -12.69 16.77 -12.88
C VAL A 24 -11.18 16.84 -12.58
N GLY A 25 -10.40 15.80 -12.97
CA GLY A 25 -8.95 15.77 -12.80
C GLY A 25 -8.46 15.38 -11.42
N VAL A 26 -9.33 15.04 -10.47
CA VAL A 26 -8.93 14.63 -9.13
C VAL A 26 -8.56 13.15 -9.12
N VAL A 27 -7.31 12.87 -8.72
CA VAL A 27 -6.80 11.50 -8.67
C VAL A 27 -7.40 10.71 -7.50
N PRO A 28 -7.59 9.39 -7.63
CA PRO A 28 -8.10 8.56 -6.54
C PRO A 28 -7.20 8.59 -5.30
N GLY A 29 -5.89 8.53 -5.45
CA GLY A 29 -4.97 8.41 -4.33
C GLY A 29 -5.15 7.09 -3.58
N GLY A 30 -5.04 7.14 -2.25
CA GLY A 30 -5.23 5.97 -1.39
C GLY A 30 -3.94 5.18 -1.16
N ALA A 31 -4.07 4.10 -0.40
CA ALA A 31 -2.96 3.22 -0.08
C ALA A 31 -2.29 2.63 -1.32
N MET A 32 -0.96 2.58 -1.33
CA MET A 32 -0.17 1.93 -2.38
C MET A 32 -0.37 0.41 -2.38
N ASP A 33 -0.43 -0.23 -1.22
CA ASP A 33 -0.80 -1.63 -1.04
C ASP A 33 -2.14 -1.69 -0.28
N THR A 34 -3.21 -1.73 -1.05
CA THR A 34 -4.58 -1.76 -0.50
C THR A 34 -4.88 -3.06 0.25
N VAL A 35 -4.20 -4.15 -0.08
CA VAL A 35 -4.41 -5.47 0.55
C VAL A 35 -3.84 -5.48 1.96
N ALA A 36 -2.58 -5.04 2.12
CA ALA A 36 -1.97 -4.96 3.44
C ALA A 36 -2.74 -4.00 4.37
N MET A 37 -3.20 -2.85 3.86
CA MET A 37 -4.04 -1.92 4.62
C MET A 37 -5.38 -2.55 5.03
N GLU A 38 -6.05 -3.27 4.12
CA GLU A 38 -7.33 -3.93 4.40
C GLU A 38 -7.17 -5.01 5.49
N ILE A 39 -6.12 -5.82 5.42
CA ILE A 39 -5.82 -6.85 6.44
C ILE A 39 -5.52 -6.19 7.78
N ALA A 40 -4.69 -5.13 7.81
CA ALA A 40 -4.37 -4.41 9.03
C ALA A 40 -5.64 -3.86 9.72
N ASN A 41 -6.52 -3.22 8.96
CA ASN A 41 -7.82 -2.75 9.44
C ASN A 41 -8.70 -3.91 9.93
N GLY A 42 -8.75 -4.99 9.17
CA GLY A 42 -9.46 -6.19 9.56
C GLY A 42 -8.99 -6.77 10.90
N LEU A 43 -7.68 -6.78 11.17
CA LEU A 43 -7.07 -7.28 12.42
C LEU A 43 -7.48 -6.48 13.66
N VAL A 44 -7.71 -5.20 13.56
CA VAL A 44 -8.17 -4.34 14.68
C VAL A 44 -9.68 -4.17 14.73
N GLY A 45 -10.43 -4.81 13.83
CA GLY A 45 -11.89 -4.74 13.80
C GLY A 45 -12.45 -3.48 13.15
N ASN A 46 -11.66 -2.75 12.41
CA ASN A 46 -12.09 -1.62 11.61
C ASN A 46 -12.84 -2.06 10.34
N ARG A 47 -13.59 -1.13 9.74
CA ARG A 47 -14.00 -1.28 8.34
C ARG A 47 -12.75 -1.25 7.45
N ALA A 48 -12.79 -1.99 6.34
CA ALA A 48 -11.65 -2.12 5.43
C ALA A 48 -11.14 -0.79 4.82
N GLY A 49 -11.95 0.27 4.86
CA GLY A 49 -11.61 1.61 4.35
C GLY A 49 -11.24 2.63 5.41
N GLU A 50 -11.11 2.24 6.67
CA GLU A 50 -10.67 3.20 7.69
C GLU A 50 -9.24 3.66 7.43
N ALA A 51 -8.97 4.94 7.75
CA ALA A 51 -7.67 5.52 7.51
C ALA A 51 -6.59 4.92 8.41
N ALA A 52 -5.48 4.53 7.81
CA ALA A 52 -4.30 3.98 8.44
C ALA A 52 -3.06 4.82 8.10
N LEU A 53 -1.96 4.60 8.79
CA LEU A 53 -0.68 5.22 8.47
C LEU A 53 0.07 4.33 7.48
N GLU A 54 0.32 4.84 6.28
CA GLU A 54 1.24 4.24 5.31
C GLU A 54 2.66 4.69 5.62
N ILE A 55 3.56 3.74 5.79
CA ILE A 55 4.97 3.92 6.18
C ILE A 55 5.85 3.42 5.05
N THR A 56 6.79 4.24 4.57
CA THR A 56 7.61 3.90 3.39
C THR A 56 9.10 3.86 3.75
N VAL A 57 9.76 2.74 3.50
CA VAL A 57 11.21 2.44 3.56
C VAL A 57 11.87 2.67 4.92
N LEU A 58 11.84 3.87 5.47
CA LEU A 58 12.29 4.20 6.82
C LEU A 58 11.12 4.74 7.62
N GLY A 59 10.77 4.06 8.71
CA GLY A 59 9.53 4.36 9.42
C GLY A 59 9.66 5.34 10.57
N PRO A 60 8.52 5.72 11.16
CA PRO A 60 8.41 6.72 12.22
C PRO A 60 8.75 6.16 13.60
N ASP A 61 8.92 7.10 14.55
CA ASP A 61 8.97 6.88 15.99
C ASP A 61 7.74 7.56 16.61
N LEU A 62 6.86 6.77 17.22
CA LEU A 62 5.53 7.16 17.64
C LEU A 62 5.30 6.88 19.13
N ILE A 63 4.56 7.75 19.84
CA ILE A 63 4.09 7.48 21.20
C ILE A 63 2.56 7.50 21.23
N PHE A 64 1.97 6.55 21.93
CA PHE A 64 0.52 6.47 22.14
C PHE A 64 0.17 7.05 23.53
N ASP A 65 -0.64 8.10 23.58
CA ASP A 65 -1.05 8.75 24.85
C ASP A 65 -2.01 7.91 25.71
N SER A 66 -2.54 6.85 25.14
CA SER A 66 -3.51 5.94 25.75
C SER A 66 -3.30 4.52 25.26
N GLU A 67 -3.86 3.55 25.97
CA GLU A 67 -3.92 2.16 25.54
C GLU A 67 -4.55 2.08 24.13
N ALA A 68 -3.97 1.30 23.21
CA ALA A 68 -4.40 1.23 21.84
C ALA A 68 -4.33 -0.19 21.26
N LEU A 69 -5.38 -0.61 20.58
CA LEU A 69 -5.39 -1.81 19.76
C LEU A 69 -4.88 -1.47 18.36
N ILE A 70 -3.75 -2.05 17.97
CA ILE A 70 -3.11 -1.82 16.68
C ILE A 70 -2.91 -3.12 15.91
N ALA A 71 -2.66 -2.98 14.61
CA ALA A 71 -2.04 -4.02 13.78
C ALA A 71 -1.13 -3.39 12.74
N VAL A 72 -0.03 -4.06 12.41
CA VAL A 72 0.89 -3.63 11.36
C VAL A 72 1.04 -4.76 10.34
N CYS A 73 0.76 -4.43 9.06
CA CYS A 73 0.82 -5.36 7.94
C CYS A 73 1.60 -4.77 6.76
N GLY A 74 1.99 -5.61 5.81
CA GLY A 74 2.75 -5.24 4.64
C GLY A 74 4.24 -5.45 4.81
N GLY A 75 5.07 -4.52 4.32
CA GLY A 75 6.53 -4.60 4.39
C GLY A 75 7.04 -4.83 5.80
N ARG A 76 8.10 -5.59 5.94
CA ARG A 76 8.78 -5.84 7.22
C ARG A 76 9.80 -4.77 7.48
N PHE A 77 9.78 -4.26 8.68
CA PHE A 77 10.75 -3.27 9.17
C PHE A 77 11.42 -3.80 10.44
N ASP A 78 12.63 -3.38 10.70
CA ASP A 78 13.15 -3.44 12.06
C ASP A 78 12.28 -2.52 12.94
N ALA A 79 11.37 -3.14 13.69
CA ALA A 79 10.37 -2.39 14.46
C ALA A 79 10.23 -2.95 15.88
N THR A 80 10.10 -2.03 16.85
CA THR A 80 10.01 -2.38 18.27
C THR A 80 8.92 -1.57 18.97
N VAL A 81 8.35 -2.17 20.01
CA VAL A 81 7.54 -1.48 21.03
C VAL A 81 8.30 -1.53 22.34
N ASP A 82 8.64 -0.37 22.91
CA ASP A 82 9.42 -0.24 24.14
C ASP A 82 10.71 -1.09 24.16
N GLY A 83 11.35 -1.24 22.99
CA GLY A 83 12.58 -2.02 22.80
C GLY A 83 12.36 -3.51 22.48
N HIS A 84 11.15 -4.02 22.56
CA HIS A 84 10.82 -5.41 22.21
C HIS A 84 10.32 -5.53 20.76
N PRO A 85 10.62 -6.63 20.05
CA PRO A 85 10.19 -6.82 18.67
C PRO A 85 8.67 -6.68 18.49
N LEU A 86 8.24 -5.91 17.49
CA LEU A 86 6.83 -5.77 17.13
C LEU A 86 6.29 -7.07 16.55
N PRO A 87 5.16 -7.61 17.07
CA PRO A 87 4.46 -8.71 16.44
C PRO A 87 3.76 -8.26 15.14
N TRP A 88 4.17 -8.81 13.99
CA TRP A 88 3.60 -8.48 12.67
C TRP A 88 2.34 -9.29 12.34
N ASP A 89 1.48 -8.70 11.49
CA ASP A 89 0.26 -9.32 10.93
C ASP A 89 -0.69 -9.90 11.98
N ARG A 90 -0.74 -9.31 13.15
CA ARG A 90 -1.63 -9.70 14.24
C ARG A 90 -2.08 -8.49 15.04
N PRO A 91 -3.20 -8.59 15.75
CA PRO A 91 -3.61 -7.53 16.66
C PRO A 91 -2.70 -7.49 17.89
N VAL A 92 -2.32 -6.29 18.27
CA VAL A 92 -1.47 -6.01 19.44
C VAL A 92 -2.13 -4.95 20.29
N LEU A 93 -2.31 -5.21 21.56
CA LEU A 93 -2.75 -4.22 22.53
C LEU A 93 -1.51 -3.57 23.15
N LEU A 94 -1.34 -2.29 22.84
CA LEU A 94 -0.28 -1.44 23.36
C LEU A 94 -0.71 -0.85 24.71
N PRO A 95 0.19 -0.80 25.71
CA PRO A 95 -0.06 -0.05 26.93
C PRO A 95 -0.07 1.46 26.67
N ARG A 96 -0.56 2.22 27.64
CA ARG A 96 -0.44 3.68 27.65
C ARG A 96 1.03 4.09 27.60
N THR A 97 1.35 5.15 26.88
CA THR A 97 2.71 5.69 26.68
C THR A 97 3.67 4.76 25.91
N ALA A 98 3.14 3.67 25.32
CA ALA A 98 3.96 2.77 24.48
C ALA A 98 4.64 3.54 23.35
N ARG A 99 5.93 3.27 23.17
CA ARG A 99 6.74 3.83 22.08
C ARG A 99 6.93 2.81 20.99
N LEU A 100 6.24 3.01 19.87
CA LEU A 100 6.36 2.21 18.66
C LEU A 100 7.39 2.85 17.73
N ARG A 101 8.51 2.16 17.51
CA ARG A 101 9.60 2.63 16.67
C ARG A 101 9.76 1.73 15.48
N PHE A 102 9.80 2.34 14.30
CA PHE A 102 10.20 1.68 13.06
C PHE A 102 11.57 2.20 12.62
N ARG A 103 12.39 1.30 12.12
CA ARG A 103 13.65 1.61 11.43
C ARG A 103 13.51 1.33 9.94
N GLN A 104 14.55 0.81 9.32
CA GLN A 104 14.58 0.48 7.90
C GLN A 104 13.72 -0.76 7.59
N SER A 105 13.13 -0.78 6.39
CA SER A 105 12.50 -1.97 5.86
C SER A 105 13.54 -3.05 5.56
N THR A 106 13.21 -4.29 5.93
CA THR A 106 14.06 -5.48 5.71
C THR A 106 13.49 -6.36 4.60
N LEU A 107 12.19 -6.25 4.31
CA LEU A 107 11.50 -6.93 3.22
C LEU A 107 10.30 -6.09 2.78
N GLY A 108 10.13 -5.92 1.48
CA GLY A 108 9.13 -4.97 0.97
C GLY A 108 9.53 -3.52 1.24
N SER A 109 8.65 -2.57 0.95
CA SER A 109 8.94 -1.15 1.11
C SER A 109 7.86 -0.36 1.84
N ARG A 110 6.66 -0.95 2.06
CA ARG A 110 5.51 -0.25 2.66
C ARG A 110 4.83 -1.08 3.73
N ALA A 111 4.69 -0.50 4.91
CA ALA A 111 3.88 -1.05 6.00
C ALA A 111 2.68 -0.14 6.30
N TYR A 112 1.64 -0.73 6.86
CA TYR A 112 0.40 -0.06 7.25
C TYR A 112 0.13 -0.29 8.72
N LEU A 113 0.13 0.79 9.49
CA LEU A 113 -0.29 0.79 10.88
C LEU A 113 -1.77 1.17 10.95
N ALA A 114 -2.61 0.18 11.24
CA ALA A 114 -4.01 0.39 11.59
C ALA A 114 -4.17 0.49 13.11
N VAL A 115 -5.04 1.37 13.53
CA VAL A 115 -5.43 1.54 14.94
C VAL A 115 -6.94 1.38 15.04
N ALA A 116 -7.45 0.75 16.09
CA ALA A 116 -8.89 0.62 16.30
C ALA A 116 -9.60 1.98 16.25
N GLY A 117 -10.62 2.11 15.40
CA GLY A 117 -11.31 3.35 15.10
C GLY A 117 -10.70 4.19 13.98
N GLY A 118 -9.47 3.87 13.52
CA GLY A 118 -8.78 4.61 12.47
C GLY A 118 -8.17 5.93 12.92
N ILE A 119 -7.41 6.55 12.02
CA ILE A 119 -6.83 7.88 12.20
C ILE A 119 -7.84 8.92 11.71
N VAL A 120 -8.23 9.84 12.61
CA VAL A 120 -9.27 10.82 12.31
C VAL A 120 -8.65 12.07 11.69
N THR A 121 -8.92 12.27 10.41
CA THR A 121 -8.62 13.54 9.72
C THR A 121 -9.88 13.98 8.96
N PRO A 122 -10.05 15.26 8.65
CA PRO A 122 -11.19 15.72 7.85
C PRO A 122 -11.21 15.03 6.49
N PRO A 123 -12.33 14.42 6.07
CA PRO A 123 -12.42 13.84 4.74
C PRO A 123 -12.48 14.95 3.67
N VAL A 124 -11.75 14.76 2.58
CA VAL A 124 -11.80 15.61 1.39
C VAL A 124 -12.30 14.78 0.22
N LEU A 125 -13.43 15.17 -0.36
CA LEU A 125 -14.11 14.41 -1.42
C LEU A 125 -14.34 12.93 -1.04
N GLY A 126 -14.78 12.71 0.20
CA GLY A 126 -15.10 11.38 0.74
C GLY A 126 -13.91 10.52 1.18
N SER A 127 -12.68 11.02 1.14
CA SER A 127 -11.47 10.28 1.51
C SER A 127 -10.59 11.04 2.50
N ARG A 128 -9.93 10.30 3.39
CA ARG A 128 -8.90 10.79 4.30
C ARG A 128 -7.48 10.58 3.76
N SER A 129 -7.32 10.17 2.50
CA SER A 129 -5.99 9.98 1.91
C SER A 129 -5.29 11.29 1.65
N THR A 130 -4.01 11.34 2.01
CA THR A 130 -3.09 12.42 1.64
C THR A 130 -2.81 12.39 0.15
N TYR A 131 -2.96 13.53 -0.53
CA TYR A 131 -2.48 13.74 -1.90
C TYR A 131 -1.39 14.81 -1.88
N LEU A 132 -0.14 14.36 -1.90
CA LEU A 132 1.03 15.21 -1.73
C LEU A 132 1.21 16.28 -2.81
N PRO A 133 1.01 16.00 -4.13
CA PRO A 133 1.23 16.99 -5.17
C PRO A 133 0.36 18.23 -5.03
N ALA A 134 -0.90 18.07 -4.64
CA ALA A 134 -1.82 19.19 -4.46
C ALA A 134 -2.03 19.58 -2.98
N LYS A 135 -1.29 18.98 -2.04
CA LYS A 135 -1.25 19.32 -0.62
C LYS A 135 -2.63 19.33 0.05
N PHE A 136 -3.46 18.31 -0.18
CA PHE A 136 -4.76 18.18 0.47
C PHE A 136 -5.04 16.74 0.98
N GLY A 137 -6.07 16.61 1.81
CA GLY A 137 -6.44 15.36 2.47
C GLY A 137 -5.41 14.91 3.52
N GLY A 138 -5.63 13.75 4.11
CA GLY A 138 -4.75 13.23 5.14
C GLY A 138 -4.57 14.16 6.33
N TYR A 139 -3.36 14.18 6.87
CA TYR A 139 -2.98 15.09 7.94
C TYR A 139 -2.35 16.36 7.34
N TYR A 140 -3.14 17.43 7.20
CA TYR A 140 -2.77 18.72 6.59
C TYR A 140 -2.23 18.64 5.15
N GLY A 141 -2.62 17.64 4.36
CA GLY A 141 -2.20 17.51 2.96
C GLY A 141 -0.71 17.22 2.75
N ARG A 142 0.00 16.77 3.76
CA ARG A 142 1.45 16.55 3.75
C ARG A 142 1.87 15.24 4.41
N ALA A 143 3.11 14.85 4.23
CA ALA A 143 3.74 13.84 5.07
C ALA A 143 3.82 14.32 6.52
N LEU A 144 3.88 13.38 7.46
CA LEU A 144 4.05 13.69 8.88
C LEU A 144 5.39 14.39 9.12
N VAL A 145 5.42 15.20 10.15
CA VAL A 145 6.63 15.83 10.69
C VAL A 145 6.73 15.56 12.20
N ALA A 146 7.89 15.77 12.78
CA ALA A 146 8.07 15.67 14.22
C ALA A 146 7.19 16.71 14.94
N GLY A 147 6.53 16.29 16.02
CA GLY A 147 5.59 17.10 16.78
C GLY A 147 4.12 16.98 16.31
N ASP A 148 3.84 16.30 15.19
CA ASP A 148 2.45 16.03 14.79
C ASP A 148 1.73 15.16 15.83
N ARG A 149 0.43 15.40 16.00
CA ARG A 149 -0.45 14.68 16.93
C ARG A 149 -1.65 14.13 16.20
N LEU A 150 -1.63 12.83 15.86
CA LEU A 150 -2.70 12.19 15.11
C LEU A 150 -3.89 11.86 16.02
N PRO A 151 -5.07 12.39 15.74
CA PRO A 151 -6.26 12.06 16.50
C PRO A 151 -6.77 10.66 16.15
N LEU A 152 -7.24 9.92 17.17
CA LEU A 152 -7.87 8.62 17.03
C LEU A 152 -9.32 8.69 17.42
N LEU A 153 -10.18 7.91 16.76
CA LEU A 153 -11.57 7.81 17.12
C LEU A 153 -11.70 7.09 18.47
N ARG A 154 -12.46 7.69 19.40
CA ARG A 154 -12.71 7.08 20.73
C ARG A 154 -13.87 6.09 20.70
N ASP A 155 -14.89 6.39 19.90
CA ASP A 155 -16.04 5.50 19.71
C ASP A 155 -15.75 4.49 18.58
N VAL A 156 -15.12 3.39 18.94
CA VAL A 156 -14.70 2.35 18.00
C VAL A 156 -15.83 1.36 17.70
N ALA A 157 -15.75 0.69 16.56
CA ALA A 157 -16.69 -0.35 16.15
C ALA A 157 -16.81 -1.48 17.20
N GLU A 158 -17.98 -2.14 17.28
CA GLU A 158 -18.23 -3.21 18.23
C GLU A 158 -17.19 -4.34 18.14
N LEU A 159 -16.82 -4.71 16.92
CA LEU A 159 -15.77 -5.73 16.67
C LEU A 159 -14.42 -5.32 17.26
N SER A 160 -14.06 -4.05 17.17
CA SER A 160 -12.83 -3.53 17.79
C SER A 160 -12.89 -3.59 19.32
N ARG A 161 -14.05 -3.27 19.90
CA ARG A 161 -14.30 -3.38 21.36
C ARG A 161 -14.21 -4.83 21.84
N LEU A 162 -14.77 -5.76 21.06
CA LEU A 162 -14.71 -7.19 21.36
C LEU A 162 -13.23 -7.68 21.36
N ARG A 163 -12.48 -7.37 20.31
CA ARG A 163 -11.05 -7.72 20.19
C ARG A 163 -10.20 -7.13 21.29
N TYR A 164 -10.44 -5.87 21.62
CA TYR A 164 -9.77 -5.22 22.74
C TYR A 164 -10.02 -5.98 24.05
N ARG A 165 -11.28 -6.30 24.39
CA ARG A 165 -11.64 -7.07 25.60
C ARG A 165 -10.96 -8.43 25.65
N GLN A 166 -10.98 -9.17 24.53
CA GLN A 166 -10.35 -10.49 24.44
C GLN A 166 -8.83 -10.42 24.65
N LEU A 167 -8.14 -9.43 24.05
CA LEU A 167 -6.71 -9.25 24.26
C LEU A 167 -6.37 -8.82 25.70
N LYS A 168 -7.24 -8.05 26.34
CA LYS A 168 -7.03 -7.59 27.72
C LYS A 168 -6.91 -8.74 28.74
N HIS A 169 -7.53 -9.88 28.46
CA HIS A 169 -7.47 -11.08 29.28
C HIS A 169 -6.32 -12.04 28.91
N ARG A 170 -5.57 -11.75 27.83
CA ARG A 170 -4.43 -12.59 27.44
C ARG A 170 -3.19 -12.29 28.28
N LYS A 171 -2.33 -13.31 28.42
CA LYS A 171 -1.04 -13.16 29.09
C LYS A 171 -0.23 -12.07 28.39
N GLU A 172 0.32 -11.18 29.17
CA GLU A 172 1.25 -10.16 28.72
C GLU A 172 2.64 -10.77 28.52
N VAL A 173 3.26 -10.45 27.40
CA VAL A 173 4.64 -10.84 27.09
C VAL A 173 5.38 -9.59 26.65
N ASN A 174 6.45 -9.25 27.32
CA ASN A 174 7.26 -8.05 27.05
C ASN A 174 6.42 -6.75 27.02
N GLY A 175 5.50 -6.58 27.95
CA GLY A 175 4.62 -5.40 28.02
C GLY A 175 3.50 -5.37 26.98
N LEU A 176 3.37 -6.40 26.14
CA LEU A 176 2.39 -6.47 25.06
C LEU A 176 1.42 -7.63 25.24
N ARG A 177 0.18 -7.44 24.78
CA ARG A 177 -0.81 -8.53 24.65
C ARG A 177 -1.13 -8.71 23.20
N SER A 178 -1.02 -9.94 22.72
CA SER A 178 -1.27 -10.31 21.33
C SER A 178 -1.79 -11.75 21.24
N VAL A 179 -2.09 -12.18 20.02
CA VAL A 179 -2.48 -13.55 19.70
C VAL A 179 -1.27 -14.39 19.26
N GLY A 180 -1.37 -15.72 19.36
CA GLY A 180 -0.32 -16.64 18.90
C GLY A 180 -0.27 -16.90 17.40
N TRP A 181 -1.25 -16.41 16.65
CA TRP A 181 -1.37 -16.57 15.18
C TRP A 181 -1.11 -15.24 14.45
N SER A 182 -0.86 -15.30 13.13
CA SER A 182 -0.71 -14.14 12.26
C SER A 182 -1.53 -14.30 10.98
N ALA A 183 -2.00 -13.19 10.43
CA ALA A 183 -2.59 -13.17 9.10
C ALA A 183 -1.52 -13.41 8.02
N PRO A 184 -1.87 -13.94 6.83
CA PRO A 184 -0.91 -14.13 5.76
C PRO A 184 -0.47 -12.79 5.15
N ALA A 185 0.82 -12.66 4.86
CA ALA A 185 1.38 -11.52 4.14
C ALA A 185 1.21 -11.70 2.63
N LEU A 186 0.04 -11.35 2.09
CA LEU A 186 -0.38 -11.69 0.72
C LEU A 186 0.39 -10.95 -0.39
N THR A 187 1.05 -9.84 -0.07
CA THR A 187 1.66 -8.92 -1.05
C THR A 187 3.17 -8.86 -0.98
N LEU A 188 3.77 -9.46 0.04
CA LEU A 188 5.23 -9.46 0.16
C LEU A 188 5.87 -10.32 -0.93
N PRO A 189 7.01 -9.87 -1.49
CA PRO A 189 7.76 -10.65 -2.46
C PRO A 189 8.36 -11.89 -1.79
N GLU A 190 8.12 -13.05 -2.38
CA GLU A 190 8.71 -14.33 -1.95
C GLU A 190 10.07 -14.59 -2.60
N ARG A 191 10.33 -13.94 -3.73
CA ARG A 191 11.56 -14.08 -4.54
C ARG A 191 11.76 -12.87 -5.44
N GLU A 192 12.98 -12.68 -5.91
CA GLU A 192 13.32 -11.73 -6.98
C GLU A 192 13.81 -12.48 -8.24
N PRO A 193 13.48 -11.99 -9.44
CA PRO A 193 12.60 -10.85 -9.69
C PRO A 193 11.16 -11.15 -9.28
N VAL A 194 10.44 -10.12 -8.80
CA VAL A 194 9.00 -10.25 -8.51
C VAL A 194 8.26 -10.37 -9.84
N VAL A 195 7.48 -11.44 -9.99
CA VAL A 195 6.64 -11.61 -11.18
C VAL A 195 5.31 -10.93 -10.96
N VAL A 196 4.92 -10.03 -11.87
CA VAL A 196 3.61 -9.38 -11.92
C VAL A 196 2.97 -9.61 -13.29
N HIS A 197 1.68 -9.95 -13.29
CA HIS A 197 0.95 -10.18 -14.53
C HIS A 197 0.52 -8.86 -15.16
N ALA A 198 0.61 -8.79 -16.49
CA ALA A 198 0.19 -7.64 -17.25
C ALA A 198 -0.50 -8.04 -18.56
N LEU A 199 -1.58 -7.34 -18.88
CA LEU A 199 -2.25 -7.41 -20.18
C LEU A 199 -1.48 -6.53 -21.17
N GLU A 200 -1.60 -6.81 -22.45
CA GLU A 200 -1.21 -5.88 -23.51
C GLU A 200 -2.01 -4.59 -23.36
N GLY A 201 -1.32 -3.48 -23.41
CA GLY A 201 -1.94 -2.14 -23.31
C GLY A 201 -2.56 -1.73 -24.64
N ARG A 202 -3.37 -0.69 -24.58
CA ARG A 202 -4.09 -0.15 -25.76
C ARG A 202 -3.16 0.22 -26.93
N HIS A 203 -1.92 0.61 -26.65
CA HIS A 203 -0.94 1.05 -27.64
C HIS A 203 0.21 0.03 -27.81
N HIS A 204 0.02 -1.21 -27.37
CA HIS A 204 1.04 -2.26 -27.47
C HIS A 204 1.56 -2.43 -28.91
N ASP A 205 0.65 -2.40 -29.88
CA ASP A 205 0.98 -2.59 -31.31
C ASP A 205 1.73 -1.41 -31.95
N LEU A 206 1.82 -0.26 -31.27
CA LEU A 206 2.64 0.87 -31.74
C LEU A 206 4.13 0.67 -31.48
N PHE A 207 4.50 -0.32 -30.65
CA PHE A 207 5.90 -0.65 -30.37
C PHE A 207 6.43 -1.67 -31.35
N ASP A 208 7.72 -1.59 -31.68
CA ASP A 208 8.36 -2.58 -32.52
C ASP A 208 8.35 -3.99 -31.87
N ALA A 209 8.52 -5.01 -32.69
CA ALA A 209 8.44 -6.41 -32.24
C ALA A 209 9.51 -6.76 -31.17
N ALA A 210 10.69 -6.13 -31.23
CA ALA A 210 11.75 -6.33 -30.25
C ALA A 210 11.36 -5.74 -28.89
N SER A 211 10.81 -4.52 -28.87
CA SER A 211 10.33 -3.83 -27.68
C SER A 211 9.16 -4.54 -27.03
N ARG A 212 8.19 -5.02 -27.83
CA ARG A 212 7.06 -5.83 -27.33
C ARG A 212 7.51 -7.09 -26.60
N ARG A 213 8.51 -7.80 -27.16
CA ARG A 213 9.12 -8.98 -26.51
C ARG A 213 9.92 -8.60 -25.28
N ALA A 214 10.82 -7.60 -25.43
CA ALA A 214 11.67 -7.13 -24.32
C ALA A 214 10.87 -6.73 -23.09
N PHE A 215 9.70 -6.11 -23.26
CA PHE A 215 8.86 -5.70 -22.11
C PHE A 215 8.49 -6.91 -21.23
N PHE A 216 8.14 -8.04 -21.80
CA PHE A 216 7.70 -9.22 -21.05
C PHE A 216 8.84 -10.19 -20.70
N GLU A 217 9.95 -10.20 -21.46
CA GLU A 217 11.06 -11.13 -21.23
C GLU A 217 12.15 -10.56 -20.32
N ALA A 218 12.33 -9.23 -20.32
CA ALA A 218 13.39 -8.60 -19.53
C ALA A 218 13.05 -8.53 -18.04
N THR A 219 14.11 -8.52 -17.24
CA THR A 219 14.04 -8.11 -15.84
C THR A 219 14.23 -6.60 -15.75
N TRP A 220 13.28 -5.93 -15.12
CA TRP A 220 13.26 -4.49 -14.92
C TRP A 220 13.67 -4.14 -13.49
N LYS A 221 14.46 -3.07 -13.34
CA LYS A 221 14.87 -2.56 -12.02
C LYS A 221 14.10 -1.29 -11.67
N VAL A 222 13.56 -1.21 -10.45
CA VAL A 222 12.87 -0.02 -9.96
C VAL A 222 13.88 1.12 -9.74
N SER A 223 13.68 2.24 -10.43
CA SER A 223 14.51 3.45 -10.29
C SER A 223 14.31 4.12 -8.92
N PRO A 224 15.35 4.73 -8.34
CA PRO A 224 15.22 5.60 -7.15
C PRO A 224 14.28 6.80 -7.33
N GLU A 225 14.01 7.22 -8.55
CA GLU A 225 13.06 8.30 -8.87
C GLU A 225 11.59 7.87 -8.78
N SER A 226 11.34 6.59 -8.47
CA SER A 226 10.00 6.04 -8.30
C SER A 226 9.31 6.64 -7.08
N ASN A 227 8.02 6.94 -7.23
CA ASN A 227 7.23 7.54 -6.16
C ASN A 227 5.76 7.06 -6.22
N ARG A 228 4.88 7.70 -5.47
CA ARG A 228 3.45 7.33 -5.43
C ARG A 228 2.70 7.64 -6.74
N MET A 229 3.23 8.50 -7.63
CA MET A 229 2.63 8.75 -8.95
C MET A 229 2.94 7.63 -9.94
N GLY A 230 4.18 7.09 -9.92
CA GLY A 230 4.59 6.03 -10.82
C GLY A 230 5.94 5.42 -10.48
N PHE A 231 6.06 4.14 -10.78
CA PHE A 231 7.32 3.42 -10.70
C PHE A 231 8.01 3.45 -12.06
N ARG A 232 9.18 4.08 -12.08
CA ARG A 232 10.06 4.15 -13.25
C ARG A 232 10.95 2.92 -13.28
N PHE A 233 11.11 2.33 -14.45
CA PHE A 233 11.93 1.14 -14.60
C PHE A 233 13.19 1.42 -15.43
N VAL A 234 14.26 0.77 -15.04
CA VAL A 234 15.54 0.73 -15.77
C VAL A 234 15.70 -0.65 -16.38
N GLY A 235 15.99 -0.69 -17.68
CA GLY A 235 16.10 -1.92 -18.46
C GLY A 235 16.28 -1.59 -19.95
N PRO A 236 15.89 -2.48 -20.88
CA PRO A 236 15.94 -2.21 -22.30
C PRO A 236 15.18 -0.94 -22.71
N VAL A 237 15.67 -0.23 -23.68
CA VAL A 237 14.94 0.90 -24.27
C VAL A 237 13.84 0.36 -25.18
N LEU A 238 12.60 0.82 -24.95
CA LEU A 238 11.44 0.43 -25.76
C LEU A 238 11.18 1.50 -26.83
N SER A 239 11.13 1.08 -28.08
CA SER A 239 10.97 1.95 -29.26
C SER A 239 9.63 1.72 -29.93
N ARG A 240 9.09 2.77 -30.52
CA ARG A 240 7.90 2.69 -31.38
C ARG A 240 8.30 2.56 -32.84
N GLU A 241 7.48 1.86 -33.62
CA GLU A 241 7.68 1.76 -35.09
C GLU A 241 7.53 3.13 -35.75
N GLN A 242 6.58 3.94 -35.27
CA GLN A 242 6.36 5.29 -35.76
C GLN A 242 6.35 6.28 -34.59
N PRO A 243 7.24 7.29 -34.58
CA PRO A 243 7.19 8.36 -33.61
C PRO A 243 5.96 9.26 -33.89
N GLY A 244 5.45 9.93 -32.87
CA GLY A 244 4.31 10.83 -32.97
C GLY A 244 3.69 11.10 -31.61
N ASP A 245 2.98 12.21 -31.49
CA ASP A 245 2.25 12.53 -30.27
C ASP A 245 0.91 11.80 -30.25
N LEU A 246 0.51 11.36 -29.07
CA LEU A 246 -0.80 10.78 -28.82
C LEU A 246 -1.66 11.77 -28.05
N LEU A 247 -2.94 11.79 -28.36
CA LEU A 247 -3.91 12.55 -27.57
C LEU A 247 -3.92 12.00 -26.13
N SER A 248 -4.07 12.91 -25.16
CA SER A 248 -4.22 12.51 -23.76
C SER A 248 -5.51 11.72 -23.57
N GLU A 249 -5.38 10.55 -23.00
CA GLU A 249 -6.48 9.61 -22.73
C GLU A 249 -6.57 9.29 -21.24
N PRO A 250 -7.71 8.81 -20.75
CA PRO A 250 -7.82 8.31 -19.39
C PRO A 250 -6.74 7.25 -19.07
N ALA A 251 -6.19 7.34 -17.89
CA ALA A 251 -5.21 6.40 -17.37
C ALA A 251 -5.69 5.85 -16.03
N CYS A 252 -5.32 4.64 -15.72
CA CYS A 252 -5.66 4.00 -14.46
C CYS A 252 -4.40 3.50 -13.73
N ARG A 253 -4.55 3.19 -12.47
CA ARG A 253 -3.51 2.57 -11.67
C ARG A 253 -3.16 1.20 -12.25
N GLY A 254 -1.87 0.96 -12.51
CA GLY A 254 -1.37 -0.23 -13.19
C GLY A 254 -1.07 -0.03 -14.67
N THR A 255 -1.55 1.06 -15.32
CA THR A 255 -1.15 1.40 -16.68
C THR A 255 0.37 1.58 -16.76
N VAL A 256 1.02 0.92 -17.72
CA VAL A 256 2.46 1.08 -18.02
C VAL A 256 2.62 1.96 -19.24
N GLN A 257 3.09 3.17 -19.01
CA GLN A 257 3.35 4.17 -20.05
C GLN A 257 4.84 4.16 -20.42
N VAL A 258 5.12 4.47 -21.69
CA VAL A 258 6.50 4.59 -22.20
C VAL A 258 6.68 5.99 -22.81
N PRO A 259 7.35 6.92 -22.09
CA PRO A 259 7.75 8.21 -22.65
C PRO A 259 8.74 8.07 -23.81
N ALA A 260 9.05 9.18 -24.50
CA ALA A 260 9.97 9.22 -25.65
C ALA A 260 11.36 8.63 -25.36
N GLY A 261 11.84 8.68 -24.10
CA GLY A 261 13.11 8.06 -23.71
C GLY A 261 13.08 6.53 -23.61
N GLY A 262 11.96 5.87 -23.88
CA GLY A 262 11.85 4.41 -23.94
C GLY A 262 11.85 3.68 -22.59
N ALA A 263 11.92 4.38 -21.45
CA ALA A 263 11.87 3.78 -20.12
C ALA A 263 10.42 3.64 -19.64
N PRO A 264 9.93 2.42 -19.30
CA PRO A 264 8.54 2.23 -18.85
C PRO A 264 8.29 2.86 -17.47
N ILE A 265 7.04 3.31 -17.27
CA ILE A 265 6.53 3.86 -16.00
C ILE A 265 5.20 3.20 -15.68
N ALA A 266 5.12 2.39 -14.63
CA ALA A 266 3.84 1.90 -14.11
C ALA A 266 3.18 2.95 -13.22
N LEU A 267 1.97 3.36 -13.58
CA LEU A 267 1.19 4.34 -12.84
C LEU A 267 0.71 3.75 -11.50
N MET A 268 0.92 4.50 -10.41
CA MET A 268 0.63 4.06 -9.05
C MET A 268 -0.53 4.87 -8.42
N ALA A 269 -0.66 4.88 -7.10
CA ALA A 269 -1.84 5.42 -6.42
C ALA A 269 -2.13 6.91 -6.73
N ASP A 270 -1.12 7.74 -6.85
CA ASP A 270 -1.26 9.19 -7.05
C ASP A 270 -1.08 9.61 -8.52
N HIS A 271 -1.27 8.66 -9.47
CA HIS A 271 -1.12 8.91 -10.91
C HIS A 271 -2.11 9.98 -11.41
N GLN A 272 -1.74 10.67 -12.48
CA GLN A 272 -2.64 11.58 -13.18
C GLN A 272 -3.85 10.85 -13.78
N SER A 273 -5.00 11.54 -13.88
CA SER A 273 -6.24 10.97 -14.45
C SER A 273 -6.16 10.73 -15.95
N THR A 274 -5.34 11.52 -16.67
CA THR A 274 -5.12 11.44 -18.12
C THR A 274 -3.64 11.51 -18.45
N GLY A 275 -3.23 10.95 -19.60
CA GLY A 275 -1.86 11.03 -20.08
C GLY A 275 -1.76 10.69 -21.57
N GLY A 276 -0.80 11.31 -22.26
CA GLY A 276 -0.56 11.14 -23.70
C GLY A 276 0.59 10.19 -24.04
N TYR A 277 1.23 9.56 -23.05
CA TYR A 277 2.27 8.58 -23.38
C TYR A 277 1.66 7.23 -23.81
N PRO A 278 2.28 6.55 -24.79
CA PRO A 278 1.84 5.22 -25.23
C PRO A 278 1.76 4.24 -24.06
N LYS A 279 0.68 3.47 -24.03
CA LYS A 279 0.41 2.46 -22.99
C LYS A 279 0.78 1.10 -23.54
N ILE A 280 1.95 0.56 -23.15
CA ILE A 280 2.43 -0.74 -23.62
C ILE A 280 1.74 -1.91 -22.92
N ALA A 281 1.36 -1.74 -21.65
CA ALA A 281 0.73 -2.78 -20.85
C ALA A 281 -0.17 -2.21 -19.75
N GLU A 282 -1.00 -3.09 -19.17
CA GLU A 282 -1.81 -2.83 -17.99
C GLU A 282 -1.52 -3.93 -16.94
N VAL A 283 -0.92 -3.57 -15.83
CA VAL A 283 -0.66 -4.53 -14.72
C VAL A 283 -2.00 -5.03 -14.16
N ALA A 284 -2.14 -6.34 -14.02
CA ALA A 284 -3.31 -6.94 -13.41
C ALA A 284 -3.55 -6.37 -12.00
N GLY A 285 -4.78 -5.91 -11.72
CA GLY A 285 -5.08 -5.22 -10.47
C GLY A 285 -4.76 -6.02 -9.20
N ALA A 286 -4.71 -7.36 -9.30
CA ALA A 286 -4.28 -8.25 -8.22
C ALA A 286 -2.79 -8.11 -7.88
N ASP A 287 -1.95 -7.75 -8.84
CA ASP A 287 -0.51 -7.68 -8.67
C ASP A 287 0.00 -6.25 -8.39
N VAL A 288 -0.82 -5.22 -8.57
CA VAL A 288 -0.45 -3.84 -8.25
C VAL A 288 -0.01 -3.67 -6.77
N PRO A 289 -0.67 -4.30 -5.77
CA PRO A 289 -0.19 -4.28 -4.40
C PRO A 289 1.20 -4.92 -4.20
N ARG A 290 1.51 -5.98 -4.96
CA ARG A 290 2.83 -6.63 -4.94
C ARG A 290 3.90 -5.72 -5.56
N LEU A 291 3.57 -5.09 -6.69
CA LEU A 291 4.44 -4.08 -7.31
C LEU A 291 4.72 -2.93 -6.33
N ALA A 292 3.71 -2.49 -5.57
CA ALA A 292 3.86 -1.45 -4.56
C ALA A 292 4.83 -1.80 -3.43
N GLN A 293 5.16 -3.07 -3.22
CA GLN A 293 6.12 -3.51 -2.21
C GLN A 293 7.57 -3.48 -2.69
N LEU A 294 7.84 -3.25 -3.97
CA LEU A 294 9.21 -3.18 -4.48
C LEU A 294 9.93 -1.92 -3.96
N PRO A 295 11.10 -2.08 -3.36
CA PRO A 295 11.96 -0.94 -3.02
C PRO A 295 12.67 -0.38 -4.26
N PRO A 296 13.24 0.82 -4.19
CA PRO A 296 14.22 1.25 -5.17
C PRO A 296 15.34 0.22 -5.32
N GLY A 297 15.68 -0.13 -6.55
CA GLY A 297 16.65 -1.18 -6.87
C GLY A 297 16.08 -2.61 -6.92
N GLY A 298 14.88 -2.85 -6.38
CA GLY A 298 14.18 -4.13 -6.50
C GLY A 298 13.87 -4.48 -7.96
N THR A 299 13.72 -5.76 -8.25
CA THR A 299 13.57 -6.26 -9.63
C THR A 299 12.20 -6.85 -9.88
N VAL A 300 11.69 -6.63 -11.09
CA VAL A 300 10.38 -7.13 -11.54
C VAL A 300 10.46 -7.69 -12.94
N GLN A 301 9.68 -8.73 -13.20
CA GLN A 301 9.41 -9.25 -14.53
C GLN A 301 7.90 -9.22 -14.79
N PHE A 302 7.51 -8.73 -15.97
CA PHE A 302 6.11 -8.71 -16.37
C PHE A 302 5.77 -10.02 -17.07
N ALA A 303 4.80 -10.75 -16.55
CA ALA A 303 4.26 -11.95 -17.18
C ALA A 303 3.01 -11.61 -17.99
N ARG A 304 2.99 -11.95 -19.28
CA ARG A 304 1.81 -11.72 -20.10
C ARG A 304 0.61 -12.51 -19.57
N CYS A 305 -0.56 -11.90 -19.54
CA CYS A 305 -1.81 -12.57 -19.18
C CYS A 305 -2.98 -12.08 -20.04
N THR A 306 -4.02 -12.91 -20.13
CA THR A 306 -5.30 -12.52 -20.74
C THR A 306 -6.19 -11.81 -19.71
N LEU A 307 -7.28 -11.20 -20.20
CA LEU A 307 -8.27 -10.56 -19.33
C LEU A 307 -8.93 -11.58 -18.38
N GLU A 308 -9.18 -12.80 -18.86
CA GLU A 308 -9.75 -13.90 -18.08
C GLU A 308 -8.80 -14.29 -16.94
N GLN A 309 -7.51 -14.43 -17.25
CA GLN A 309 -6.48 -14.72 -16.25
C GLN A 309 -6.36 -13.59 -15.22
N ALA A 310 -6.39 -12.33 -15.65
CA ALA A 310 -6.36 -11.18 -14.73
C ALA A 310 -7.60 -11.14 -13.80
N ARG A 311 -8.78 -11.49 -14.33
CA ARG A 311 -10.01 -11.63 -13.52
C ARG A 311 -9.91 -12.75 -12.50
N GLU A 312 -9.36 -13.90 -12.91
CA GLU A 312 -9.15 -15.04 -12.02
C GLU A 312 -8.15 -14.72 -10.90
N LEU A 313 -7.02 -14.08 -11.22
CA LEU A 313 -6.06 -13.59 -10.22
C LEU A 313 -6.75 -12.68 -9.19
N ARG A 314 -7.61 -11.77 -9.66
CA ARG A 314 -8.38 -10.89 -8.76
C ARG A 314 -9.36 -11.66 -7.88
N ARG A 315 -10.05 -12.67 -8.45
CA ARG A 315 -10.99 -13.52 -7.71
C ARG A 315 -10.27 -14.32 -6.62
N VAL A 316 -9.13 -14.93 -6.97
CA VAL A 316 -8.30 -15.69 -6.03
C VAL A 316 -7.78 -14.80 -4.91
N LEU A 317 -7.23 -13.63 -5.24
CA LEU A 317 -6.75 -12.68 -4.22
C LEU A 317 -7.90 -12.25 -3.30
N ARG A 318 -9.07 -11.90 -3.86
CA ARG A 318 -10.24 -11.51 -3.05
C ARG A 318 -10.68 -12.64 -2.11
N HIS A 319 -10.74 -13.87 -2.63
CA HIS A 319 -11.04 -15.04 -1.82
C HIS A 319 -10.05 -15.25 -0.67
N ARG A 320 -8.74 -15.10 -0.92
CA ARG A 320 -7.70 -15.19 0.12
C ARG A 320 -7.86 -14.12 1.20
N ILE A 321 -8.15 -12.88 0.81
CA ILE A 321 -8.42 -11.78 1.75
C ILE A 321 -9.67 -12.10 2.59
N ASP A 322 -10.77 -12.45 1.95
CA ASP A 322 -12.04 -12.75 2.64
C ASP A 322 -11.92 -13.94 3.58
N THR A 323 -11.21 -14.99 3.17
CA THR A 323 -10.93 -16.16 4.02
C THR A 323 -10.09 -15.77 5.23
N SER A 324 -9.03 -14.96 5.02
CA SER A 324 -8.20 -14.46 6.11
C SER A 324 -9.04 -13.65 7.11
N LEU A 325 -9.86 -12.71 6.62
CA LEU A 325 -10.69 -11.86 7.47
C LEU A 325 -11.79 -12.64 8.22
N ARG A 326 -12.37 -13.69 7.60
CA ARG A 326 -13.32 -14.59 8.28
C ARG A 326 -12.63 -15.45 9.33
N ALA A 327 -11.49 -16.06 9.01
CA ALA A 327 -10.70 -16.83 9.98
C ALA A 327 -10.36 -16.01 11.23
N LEU A 328 -10.12 -14.69 11.07
CA LEU A 328 -9.90 -13.78 12.19
C LEU A 328 -11.12 -13.70 13.12
N SER A 329 -12.36 -13.73 12.60
CA SER A 329 -13.55 -13.70 13.44
C SER A 329 -13.70 -14.96 14.29
N TRP A 330 -13.32 -16.11 13.75
CA TRP A 330 -13.37 -17.42 14.45
C TRP A 330 -12.25 -17.56 15.49
N SER A 331 -11.04 -17.08 15.18
CA SER A 331 -9.88 -17.15 16.08
C SER A 331 -10.03 -16.32 17.35
N TYR A 332 -10.98 -15.40 17.38
CA TYR A 332 -11.33 -14.62 18.56
C TYR A 332 -12.46 -15.23 19.38
N ALA A 333 -13.20 -16.20 18.81
CA ALA A 333 -14.30 -16.88 19.48
C ALA A 333 -13.84 -18.09 20.32
N ALA A 334 -12.61 -18.56 20.09
CA ALA A 334 -11.94 -19.63 20.82
C ALA A 334 -10.97 -19.06 21.86
#